data_5591fab18f6456d47bc821409f377b06
#
_entry.id   5591fab18f6456d47bc821409f377b06
#
_cell.length_a   1.000
_cell.length_b   1.000
_cell.length_c   1.000
_cell.angle_alpha   90.00
_cell.angle_beta   90.00
_cell.angle_gamma   90.00
#
_symmetry.space_group_name_H-M   'P 1'
#
loop_
_entity.id
_entity.type
_entity.pdbx_description
1 polymer ?
#
loop_
_entity_poly.entity_id
_entity_poly.type
_entity_poly.pdbx_seq_one_letter_code
_entity_poly.pdbx_strand_id
1 'polypeptide(L)'
;MNLPFYIARRYLFSKKKHNAINIISAISVCGVALATMAMVCTLSVFNGFQDTVADLFTVFDPELKVTIAEGKVFDAQDPRIQAIRQMPEVDVLTETLEENAMVQYKDRQTMAVIKGVQNNFEQLTAIDSILYGAGEFLLNDSIVDYGVMGIELVSTLGTGIRFVDPLQIYIPKRSGKVNMANPAASFNMDYLYSPGVVFVVNQQKYDGQYILTSLDFARRLLDYTTEVSAIELKLKPGSDLSFVKAKIKKELGDDFVIRNRYEQQEDVFRIMEIEKLVSYLFLTFILVIACFNVIGSLSMLILDKKEDVDTLRKLGANDRLVSRIFLFEGCMISFYGAIIGIVLGLLLCWVQMTYGVISLGGGSAAG
;
A
#
# COMPACT_ATOMS: atom_id res chain seq x y z
N MET A 1 -24.27 -8.35 45.14
CA MET A 1 -24.45 -7.04 44.45
C MET A 1 -23.40 -6.09 44.96
N ASN A 2 -22.50 -5.59 44.09
CA ASN A 2 -21.43 -4.67 44.54
C ASN A 2 -22.03 -3.30 44.87
N LEU A 3 -22.08 -2.98 46.18
CA LEU A 3 -22.65 -1.73 46.70
C LEU A 3 -22.14 -0.47 45.95
N PRO A 4 -20.83 -0.31 45.64
CA PRO A 4 -20.33 0.84 44.90
C PRO A 4 -20.97 0.98 43.52
N PHE A 5 -21.13 -0.12 42.78
CA PHE A 5 -21.75 -0.13 41.46
C PHE A 5 -23.25 0.28 41.52
N TYR A 6 -23.97 -0.21 42.52
CA TYR A 6 -25.36 0.12 42.70
C TYR A 6 -25.55 1.63 42.96
N ILE A 7 -24.70 2.20 43.81
CA ILE A 7 -24.75 3.65 44.14
C ILE A 7 -24.36 4.46 42.89
N ALA A 8 -23.29 4.09 42.17
CA ALA A 8 -22.85 4.77 40.94
C ALA A 8 -23.96 4.79 39.87
N ARG A 9 -24.61 3.63 39.62
CA ARG A 9 -25.74 3.56 38.69
C ARG A 9 -26.90 4.48 39.09
N ARG A 10 -27.20 4.55 40.37
CA ARG A 10 -28.27 5.40 40.88
C ARG A 10 -27.92 6.91 40.78
N TYR A 11 -26.67 7.28 40.90
CA TYR A 11 -26.19 8.64 40.69
C TYR A 11 -26.34 9.06 39.24
N LEU A 12 -25.92 8.23 38.32
CA LEU A 12 -25.98 8.52 36.87
C LEU A 12 -27.43 8.68 36.36
N PHE A 13 -28.40 7.91 36.86
CA PHE A 13 -29.79 7.90 36.41
C PHE A 13 -30.80 8.52 37.35
N SER A 14 -30.35 9.32 38.35
CA SER A 14 -31.24 9.94 39.33
C SER A 14 -32.03 11.11 38.74
N LYS A 15 -33.37 11.03 38.85
CA LYS A 15 -34.32 12.08 38.37
C LYS A 15 -34.50 13.27 39.32
N LYS A 16 -33.63 13.49 40.32
CA LYS A 16 -33.79 14.63 41.24
C LYS A 16 -33.36 15.95 40.61
N LYS A 17 -34.05 17.03 40.98
CA LYS A 17 -34.15 18.41 40.47
C LYS A 17 -32.85 19.24 40.29
N HIS A 18 -31.65 18.65 40.22
CA HIS A 18 -30.44 19.40 39.89
C HIS A 18 -30.05 19.17 38.44
N ASN A 19 -30.54 20.08 37.57
CA ASN A 19 -30.25 20.06 36.14
C ASN A 19 -28.74 20.10 35.82
N ALA A 20 -27.90 20.68 36.70
CA ALA A 20 -26.47 20.84 36.46
C ALA A 20 -25.73 19.47 36.37
N ILE A 21 -26.00 18.54 37.28
CA ILE A 21 -25.32 17.22 37.31
C ILE A 21 -25.61 16.42 36.06
N ASN A 22 -26.88 16.36 35.66
CA ASN A 22 -27.28 15.60 34.46
C ASN A 22 -26.69 16.21 33.18
N ILE A 23 -26.55 17.53 33.13
CA ILE A 23 -25.92 18.26 32.02
C ILE A 23 -24.42 17.91 31.95
N ILE A 24 -23.72 17.96 33.09
CA ILE A 24 -22.28 17.65 33.14
C ILE A 24 -22.01 16.18 32.70
N SER A 25 -22.79 15.23 33.24
CA SER A 25 -22.68 13.83 32.84
C SER A 25 -23.02 13.61 31.35
N ALA A 26 -24.03 14.30 30.84
CA ALA A 26 -24.39 14.27 29.43
C ALA A 26 -23.29 14.83 28.53
N ILE A 27 -22.70 15.99 28.90
CA ILE A 27 -21.54 16.56 28.16
C ILE A 27 -20.38 15.60 28.14
N SER A 28 -20.13 14.87 29.22
CA SER A 28 -19.04 13.92 29.31
C SER A 28 -19.27 12.71 28.45
N VAL A 29 -20.49 12.14 28.45
CA VAL A 29 -20.88 11.05 27.54
C VAL A 29 -20.77 11.50 26.09
N CYS A 30 -21.23 12.71 25.75
CA CYS A 30 -21.07 13.29 24.41
C CYS A 30 -19.61 13.46 24.02
N GLY A 31 -18.76 13.95 24.93
CA GLY A 31 -17.34 14.12 24.67
C GLY A 31 -16.62 12.80 24.39
N VAL A 32 -16.91 11.75 25.18
CA VAL A 32 -16.38 10.40 24.93
C VAL A 32 -16.95 9.82 23.64
N ALA A 33 -18.25 10.03 23.38
CA ALA A 33 -18.89 9.55 22.15
C ALA A 33 -18.28 10.18 20.89
N LEU A 34 -18.03 11.49 20.89
CA LEU A 34 -17.35 12.19 19.79
C LEU A 34 -15.93 11.69 19.59
N ALA A 35 -15.18 11.50 20.67
CA ALA A 35 -13.82 10.97 20.59
C ALA A 35 -13.80 9.55 20.00
N THR A 36 -14.69 8.67 20.48
CA THR A 36 -14.80 7.30 19.96
C THR A 36 -15.26 7.27 18.51
N MET A 37 -16.24 8.11 18.14
CA MET A 37 -16.69 8.26 16.76
C MET A 37 -15.54 8.70 15.84
N ALA A 38 -14.76 9.71 16.26
CA ALA A 38 -13.61 10.17 15.50
C ALA A 38 -12.55 9.07 15.33
N MET A 39 -12.29 8.25 16.38
CA MET A 39 -11.38 7.10 16.26
C MET A 39 -11.88 6.07 15.25
N VAL A 40 -13.17 5.72 15.27
CA VAL A 40 -13.76 4.78 14.32
C VAL A 40 -13.64 5.31 12.88
N CYS A 41 -13.98 6.59 12.66
CA CYS A 41 -13.86 7.21 11.35
C CYS A 41 -12.40 7.24 10.85
N THR A 42 -11.45 7.62 11.69
CA THR A 42 -10.02 7.66 11.32
C THR A 42 -9.50 6.28 10.94
N LEU A 43 -9.83 5.24 11.73
CA LEU A 43 -9.43 3.86 11.42
C LEU A 43 -10.10 3.35 10.14
N SER A 44 -11.37 3.70 9.90
CA SER A 44 -12.08 3.33 8.68
C SER A 44 -11.46 3.96 7.43
N VAL A 45 -11.10 5.25 7.49
CA VAL A 45 -10.41 5.94 6.40
C VAL A 45 -9.05 5.31 6.14
N PHE A 46 -8.30 5.01 7.18
CA PHE A 46 -6.99 4.37 7.06
C PHE A 46 -7.07 2.97 6.39
N ASN A 47 -8.03 2.13 6.81
CA ASN A 47 -8.24 0.82 6.19
C ASN A 47 -8.70 0.95 4.73
N GLY A 48 -9.63 1.87 4.43
CA GLY A 48 -10.06 2.12 3.07
C GLY A 48 -8.94 2.63 2.15
N PHE A 49 -8.01 3.41 2.69
CA PHE A 49 -6.82 3.83 1.95
C PHE A 49 -5.89 2.65 1.65
N GLN A 50 -5.68 1.73 2.62
CA GLN A 50 -4.89 0.52 2.39
C GLN A 50 -5.49 -0.37 1.29
N ASP A 51 -6.82 -0.53 1.28
CA ASP A 51 -7.51 -1.29 0.24
C ASP A 51 -7.34 -0.61 -1.13
N THR A 52 -7.49 0.71 -1.21
CA THR A 52 -7.27 1.47 -2.45
C THR A 52 -5.82 1.33 -2.96
N VAL A 53 -4.84 1.32 -2.06
CA VAL A 53 -3.44 1.08 -2.44
C VAL A 53 -3.23 -0.35 -2.92
N ALA A 54 -3.90 -1.33 -2.31
CA ALA A 54 -3.86 -2.71 -2.77
C ALA A 54 -4.39 -2.86 -4.21
N ASP A 55 -5.40 -2.09 -4.59
CA ASP A 55 -5.93 -2.05 -5.95
C ASP A 55 -4.98 -1.41 -6.97
N LEU A 56 -3.97 -0.66 -6.52
CA LEU A 56 -2.92 -0.13 -7.40
C LEU A 56 -1.89 -1.19 -7.81
N PHE A 57 -1.87 -2.36 -7.18
CA PHE A 57 -0.96 -3.42 -7.61
C PHE A 57 -1.41 -4.03 -8.92
N THR A 58 -0.48 -4.09 -9.83
CA THR A 58 -0.71 -4.58 -11.18
C THR A 58 -0.10 -5.96 -11.39
N VAL A 59 -0.36 -6.48 -12.56
CA VAL A 59 0.29 -7.69 -13.10
C VAL A 59 1.82 -7.53 -13.14
N PHE A 60 2.33 -6.30 -13.17
CA PHE A 60 3.77 -6.00 -13.18
C PHE A 60 4.43 -6.09 -11.80
N ASP A 61 3.66 -6.19 -10.71
CA ASP A 61 4.18 -6.23 -9.36
C ASP A 61 4.19 -7.70 -8.87
N PRO A 62 5.32 -8.42 -8.93
CA PRO A 62 5.41 -9.79 -8.47
C PRO A 62 5.24 -9.90 -6.95
N GLU A 63 4.91 -11.09 -6.44
CA GLU A 63 4.74 -11.31 -4.99
C GLU A 63 6.04 -11.01 -4.22
N LEU A 64 7.18 -11.42 -4.78
CA LEU A 64 8.51 -11.07 -4.30
C LEU A 64 9.42 -10.68 -5.46
N LYS A 65 10.20 -9.63 -5.27
CA LYS A 65 11.25 -9.17 -6.18
C LYS A 65 12.57 -9.13 -5.45
N VAL A 66 13.58 -9.80 -6.01
CA VAL A 66 14.96 -9.83 -5.49
C VAL A 66 15.82 -8.96 -6.38
N THR A 67 16.52 -8.00 -5.80
CA THR A 67 17.47 -7.10 -6.46
C THR A 67 18.78 -7.08 -5.71
N ILE A 68 19.87 -6.67 -6.34
CA ILE A 68 21.14 -6.45 -5.64
C ILE A 68 21.06 -5.21 -4.76
N ALA A 69 21.75 -5.22 -3.61
CA ALA A 69 21.78 -4.09 -2.68
C ALA A 69 22.63 -2.93 -3.21
N GLU A 70 23.77 -3.24 -3.83
CA GLU A 70 24.67 -2.28 -4.45
C GLU A 70 24.92 -2.66 -5.91
N GLY A 71 24.69 -1.72 -6.82
CA GLY A 71 24.82 -1.94 -8.26
C GLY A 71 23.46 -1.98 -8.97
N LYS A 72 23.49 -2.38 -10.25
CA LYS A 72 22.28 -2.46 -11.12
C LYS A 72 21.92 -3.90 -11.49
N VAL A 73 22.91 -4.75 -11.58
CA VAL A 73 22.75 -6.11 -12.08
C VAL A 73 23.62 -7.11 -11.30
N PHE A 74 23.21 -8.36 -11.32
CA PHE A 74 23.93 -9.48 -10.72
C PHE A 74 23.84 -10.70 -11.61
N ASP A 75 24.72 -11.70 -11.39
CA ASP A 75 24.74 -12.94 -12.16
C ASP A 75 23.56 -13.83 -11.73
N ALA A 76 22.68 -14.17 -12.66
CA ALA A 76 21.57 -15.09 -12.43
C ALA A 76 22.04 -16.54 -12.15
N GLN A 77 23.29 -16.87 -12.48
CA GLN A 77 23.89 -18.19 -12.20
C GLN A 77 24.48 -18.32 -10.81
N ASP A 78 24.40 -17.26 -9.97
CA ASP A 78 24.85 -17.35 -8.57
C ASP A 78 24.19 -18.58 -7.89
N PRO A 79 24.99 -19.44 -7.23
CA PRO A 79 24.48 -20.65 -6.57
C PRO A 79 23.36 -20.38 -5.58
N ARG A 80 23.37 -19.21 -4.93
CA ARG A 80 22.33 -18.78 -3.98
C ARG A 80 20.99 -18.57 -4.70
N ILE A 81 21.00 -17.99 -5.91
CA ILE A 81 19.80 -17.82 -6.74
C ILE A 81 19.26 -19.17 -7.20
N GLN A 82 20.17 -20.08 -7.60
CA GLN A 82 19.78 -21.45 -7.99
C GLN A 82 19.16 -22.24 -6.83
N ALA A 83 19.62 -22.02 -5.59
CA ALA A 83 19.01 -22.60 -4.39
C ALA A 83 17.55 -22.11 -4.19
N ILE A 84 17.28 -20.82 -4.43
CA ILE A 84 15.91 -20.27 -4.37
C ILE A 84 15.00 -20.92 -5.40
N ARG A 85 15.50 -21.16 -6.62
CA ARG A 85 14.74 -21.81 -7.70
C ARG A 85 14.27 -23.22 -7.31
N GLN A 86 14.99 -23.90 -6.42
CA GLN A 86 14.68 -25.25 -5.94
C GLN A 86 13.82 -25.26 -4.66
N MET A 87 13.45 -24.09 -4.11
CA MET A 87 12.62 -24.03 -2.90
C MET A 87 11.21 -24.56 -3.19
N PRO A 88 10.67 -25.44 -2.32
CA PRO A 88 9.36 -26.05 -2.55
C PRO A 88 8.20 -25.04 -2.50
N GLU A 89 8.39 -23.91 -1.85
CA GLU A 89 7.41 -22.82 -1.71
C GLU A 89 7.32 -21.94 -2.96
N VAL A 90 8.35 -21.94 -3.83
CA VAL A 90 8.37 -21.17 -5.06
C VAL A 90 7.59 -21.91 -6.14
N ASP A 91 6.67 -21.20 -6.79
CA ASP A 91 5.91 -21.70 -7.94
C ASP A 91 6.60 -21.34 -9.25
N VAL A 92 6.85 -20.05 -9.45
CA VAL A 92 7.52 -19.53 -10.64
C VAL A 92 8.65 -18.59 -10.22
N LEU A 93 9.81 -18.74 -10.88
CA LEU A 93 10.94 -17.82 -10.79
C LEU A 93 11.28 -17.35 -12.19
N THR A 94 11.23 -16.03 -12.40
CA THR A 94 11.52 -15.38 -13.67
C THR A 94 12.68 -14.39 -13.51
N GLU A 95 13.61 -14.46 -14.44
CA GLU A 95 14.71 -13.52 -14.56
C GLU A 95 14.24 -12.30 -15.35
N THR A 96 14.57 -11.10 -14.87
CA THR A 96 14.23 -9.85 -15.55
C THR A 96 15.41 -8.91 -15.64
N LEU A 97 15.48 -8.17 -16.74
CA LEU A 97 16.50 -7.17 -16.98
C LEU A 97 15.83 -5.86 -17.42
N GLU A 98 15.89 -4.86 -16.54
CA GLU A 98 15.28 -3.56 -16.77
C GLU A 98 16.35 -2.49 -16.94
N GLU A 99 16.26 -1.64 -17.97
CA GLU A 99 17.11 -0.48 -18.15
C GLU A 99 16.37 0.62 -18.93
N ASN A 100 16.75 1.88 -18.65
CA ASN A 100 16.22 3.03 -19.39
C ASN A 100 16.83 3.09 -20.79
N ALA A 101 15.99 3.27 -21.79
CA ALA A 101 16.37 3.38 -23.17
C ALA A 101 15.68 4.58 -23.82
N MET A 102 16.34 5.16 -24.83
CA MET A 102 15.67 6.05 -25.75
C MET A 102 15.02 5.22 -26.85
N VAL A 103 13.75 5.42 -27.04
CA VAL A 103 12.93 4.73 -28.05
C VAL A 103 12.53 5.73 -29.11
N GLN A 104 12.80 5.38 -30.36
CA GLN A 104 12.44 6.21 -31.51
C GLN A 104 11.53 5.45 -32.46
N TYR A 105 10.48 6.11 -32.91
CA TYR A 105 9.63 5.67 -34.00
C TYR A 105 9.46 6.79 -35.00
N LYS A 106 10.00 6.62 -36.21
CA LYS A 106 10.06 7.68 -37.21
C LYS A 106 10.71 8.95 -36.65
N ASP A 107 9.96 10.07 -36.64
CA ASP A 107 10.45 11.37 -36.18
C ASP A 107 10.19 11.66 -34.69
N ARG A 108 9.54 10.70 -33.98
CA ARG A 108 9.22 10.84 -32.56
C ARG A 108 10.13 9.97 -31.70
N GLN A 109 10.54 10.52 -30.58
CA GLN A 109 11.38 9.85 -29.61
C GLN A 109 10.89 10.09 -28.18
N THR A 110 11.08 9.12 -27.31
CA THR A 110 10.79 9.23 -25.89
C THR A 110 11.72 8.33 -25.06
N MET A 111 11.81 8.59 -23.76
CA MET A 111 12.48 7.67 -22.84
C MET A 111 11.48 6.60 -22.39
N ALA A 112 11.93 5.36 -22.40
CA ALA A 112 11.15 4.23 -21.91
C ALA A 112 12.04 3.24 -21.15
N VAL A 113 11.42 2.40 -20.34
CA VAL A 113 12.07 1.28 -19.65
C VAL A 113 11.89 0.04 -20.49
N ILE A 114 12.99 -0.52 -20.97
CA ILE A 114 12.98 -1.84 -21.60
C ILE A 114 13.06 -2.89 -20.50
N LYS A 115 12.02 -3.73 -20.42
CA LYS A 115 11.96 -4.86 -19.48
C LYS A 115 12.06 -6.16 -20.29
N GLY A 116 13.27 -6.74 -20.29
CA GLY A 116 13.51 -8.08 -20.81
C GLY A 116 13.05 -9.12 -19.82
N VAL A 117 12.22 -10.06 -20.24
CA VAL A 117 11.65 -11.12 -19.40
C VAL A 117 11.86 -12.49 -20.03
N GLN A 118 11.93 -13.54 -19.19
CA GLN A 118 11.98 -14.93 -19.66
C GLN A 118 10.62 -15.38 -20.22
N ASN A 119 10.64 -16.46 -20.99
CA ASN A 119 9.45 -17.05 -21.61
C ASN A 119 8.40 -17.56 -20.61
N ASN A 120 8.79 -17.78 -19.35
CA ASN A 120 7.87 -18.17 -18.28
C ASN A 120 7.16 -16.99 -17.60
N PHE A 121 7.32 -15.78 -18.12
CA PHE A 121 6.69 -14.57 -17.56
C PHE A 121 5.16 -14.65 -17.54
N GLU A 122 4.54 -15.30 -18.51
CA GLU A 122 3.09 -15.56 -18.52
C GLU A 122 2.62 -16.41 -17.33
N GLN A 123 3.47 -17.31 -16.84
CA GLN A 123 3.15 -18.13 -15.65
C GLN A 123 3.29 -17.33 -14.36
N LEU A 124 4.22 -16.35 -14.34
CA LEU A 124 4.40 -15.45 -13.21
C LEU A 124 3.20 -14.52 -13.05
N THR A 125 2.69 -14.01 -14.17
CA THR A 125 1.69 -12.93 -14.21
C THR A 125 0.51 -13.33 -15.08
N ALA A 126 -0.65 -12.75 -14.83
CA ALA A 126 -1.82 -12.90 -15.71
C ALA A 126 -1.76 -11.89 -16.87
N ILE A 127 -0.66 -11.89 -17.64
CA ILE A 127 -0.39 -10.88 -18.68
C ILE A 127 -1.53 -10.76 -19.69
N ASP A 128 -2.15 -11.88 -20.06
CA ASP A 128 -3.25 -11.92 -21.04
C ASP A 128 -4.44 -11.06 -20.63
N SER A 129 -4.64 -10.88 -19.31
CA SER A 129 -5.78 -10.09 -18.79
C SER A 129 -5.67 -8.58 -19.05
N ILE A 130 -4.47 -8.10 -19.37
CA ILE A 130 -4.17 -6.68 -19.61
C ILE A 130 -3.78 -6.38 -21.06
N LEU A 131 -3.80 -7.39 -21.93
CA LEU A 131 -3.49 -7.20 -23.35
C LEU A 131 -4.67 -6.59 -24.10
N TYR A 132 -4.34 -5.66 -24.99
CA TYR A 132 -5.28 -5.04 -25.90
C TYR A 132 -4.73 -5.08 -27.33
N GLY A 133 -5.51 -5.64 -28.26
CA GLY A 133 -5.14 -5.80 -29.66
C GLY A 133 -5.64 -7.11 -30.25
N ALA A 134 -5.28 -7.39 -31.52
CA ALA A 134 -5.68 -8.58 -32.22
C ALA A 134 -4.56 -9.62 -32.42
N GLY A 135 -3.39 -9.35 -31.81
CA GLY A 135 -2.24 -10.27 -31.82
C GLY A 135 -2.18 -11.15 -30.57
N GLU A 136 -1.03 -11.75 -30.33
CA GLU A 136 -0.72 -12.60 -29.17
C GLU A 136 0.48 -12.04 -28.40
N PHE A 137 0.63 -12.43 -27.14
CA PHE A 137 1.82 -12.08 -26.36
C PHE A 137 3.01 -12.86 -26.89
N LEU A 138 3.77 -12.26 -27.78
CA LEU A 138 4.95 -12.83 -28.38
C LEU A 138 6.11 -11.86 -28.19
N LEU A 139 7.21 -12.34 -27.62
CA LEU A 139 8.40 -11.53 -27.36
C LEU A 139 9.54 -11.78 -28.36
N ASN A 140 9.62 -12.98 -28.90
CA ASN A 140 10.53 -13.30 -29.97
C ASN A 140 10.02 -14.48 -30.81
N ASP A 141 10.44 -14.55 -32.04
CA ASP A 141 10.43 -15.74 -32.85
C ASP A 141 11.87 -16.05 -33.31
N SER A 142 12.05 -17.01 -34.17
CA SER A 142 13.39 -17.40 -34.64
C SER A 142 14.10 -16.31 -35.46
N ILE A 143 13.41 -15.24 -35.85
CA ILE A 143 13.89 -14.25 -36.82
C ILE A 143 13.86 -12.85 -36.25
N VAL A 144 12.83 -12.50 -35.43
CA VAL A 144 12.49 -11.15 -35.04
C VAL A 144 12.22 -11.08 -33.55
N ASP A 145 12.66 -9.96 -32.94
CA ASP A 145 12.32 -9.60 -31.56
C ASP A 145 11.13 -8.65 -31.54
N TYR A 146 10.19 -8.91 -30.64
CA TYR A 146 8.99 -8.13 -30.50
C TYR A 146 8.99 -7.28 -29.22
N GLY A 147 8.32 -6.13 -29.30
CA GLY A 147 8.12 -5.24 -28.17
C GLY A 147 6.65 -5.02 -27.89
N VAL A 148 6.17 -5.43 -26.71
CA VAL A 148 4.83 -5.14 -26.21
C VAL A 148 4.91 -3.88 -25.36
N MET A 149 4.38 -2.77 -25.87
CA MET A 149 4.45 -1.47 -25.19
C MET A 149 3.18 -1.15 -24.43
N GLY A 150 3.27 -0.26 -23.43
CA GLY A 150 2.10 0.29 -22.77
C GLY A 150 1.30 1.21 -23.69
N ILE A 151 0.00 1.28 -23.47
CA ILE A 151 -0.95 1.98 -24.35
C ILE A 151 -0.65 3.49 -24.48
N GLU A 152 -0.16 4.14 -23.44
CA GLU A 152 0.19 5.56 -23.48
C GLU A 152 1.44 5.83 -24.34
N LEU A 153 2.40 4.89 -24.38
CA LEU A 153 3.56 4.98 -25.28
C LEU A 153 3.15 4.96 -26.75
N VAL A 154 2.09 4.23 -27.09
CA VAL A 154 1.51 4.23 -28.45
C VAL A 154 1.11 5.65 -28.86
N SER A 155 0.45 6.36 -27.94
CA SER A 155 0.02 7.76 -28.19
C SER A 155 1.22 8.71 -28.25
N THR A 156 2.19 8.55 -27.36
CA THR A 156 3.40 9.39 -27.27
C THR A 156 4.25 9.27 -28.53
N LEU A 157 4.49 8.03 -28.98
CA LEU A 157 5.27 7.74 -30.20
C LEU A 157 4.45 7.96 -31.48
N GLY A 158 3.14 8.09 -31.38
CA GLY A 158 2.24 8.21 -32.51
C GLY A 158 2.21 6.96 -33.38
N THR A 159 2.40 5.78 -32.76
CA THR A 159 2.26 4.50 -33.41
C THR A 159 0.79 4.06 -33.43
N GLY A 160 0.47 3.00 -34.15
CA GLY A 160 -0.76 2.24 -33.88
C GLY A 160 -0.44 1.08 -32.91
N ILE A 161 -1.46 0.33 -32.47
CA ILE A 161 -1.28 -0.90 -31.71
C ILE A 161 -0.43 -1.88 -32.54
N ARG A 162 -0.69 -1.95 -33.83
CA ARG A 162 0.12 -2.69 -34.80
C ARG A 162 0.93 -1.67 -35.64
N PHE A 163 2.18 -1.49 -35.29
CA PHE A 163 3.10 -0.66 -36.08
C PHE A 163 3.86 -1.48 -37.12
N VAL A 164 4.13 -0.86 -38.28
CA VAL A 164 4.75 -1.54 -39.43
C VAL A 164 6.27 -1.35 -39.42
N ASP A 165 6.70 -0.11 -39.17
CA ASP A 165 8.12 0.20 -39.05
C ASP A 165 8.60 -0.24 -37.65
N PRO A 166 9.82 -0.80 -37.51
CA PRO A 166 10.32 -1.20 -36.21
C PRO A 166 10.61 -0.01 -35.28
N LEU A 167 10.46 -0.22 -33.99
CA LEU A 167 10.98 0.68 -32.97
C LEU A 167 12.50 0.60 -32.92
N GLN A 168 13.17 1.72 -32.93
CA GLN A 168 14.61 1.81 -32.73
C GLN A 168 14.89 2.04 -31.24
N ILE A 169 15.64 1.16 -30.63
CA ILE A 169 15.97 1.22 -29.22
C ILE A 169 17.45 1.59 -29.07
N TYR A 170 17.72 2.67 -28.34
CA TYR A 170 19.07 3.16 -28.11
C TYR A 170 19.42 3.12 -26.63
N ILE A 171 20.53 2.49 -26.29
CA ILE A 171 21.06 2.44 -24.93
C ILE A 171 22.54 2.83 -24.96
N PRO A 172 23.01 3.68 -24.00
CA PRO A 172 24.43 4.00 -23.92
C PRO A 172 25.29 2.76 -23.70
N LYS A 173 26.41 2.65 -24.41
CA LYS A 173 27.36 1.56 -24.20
C LYS A 173 27.94 1.57 -22.80
N ARG A 174 28.04 0.43 -22.17
CA ARG A 174 28.61 0.28 -20.81
C ARG A 174 30.09 0.62 -20.74
N SER A 175 30.83 0.30 -21.77
CA SER A 175 32.29 0.48 -21.83
C SER A 175 32.62 1.40 -23.00
N GLY A 176 33.39 2.45 -22.68
CA GLY A 176 33.91 3.37 -23.68
C GLY A 176 33.77 4.85 -23.27
N LYS A 177 34.68 5.67 -23.72
CA LYS A 177 34.56 7.13 -23.61
C LYS A 177 33.57 7.59 -24.69
N VAL A 178 32.68 8.53 -24.34
CA VAL A 178 31.80 9.17 -25.32
C VAL A 178 32.65 9.77 -26.44
N ASN A 179 32.45 9.29 -27.66
CA ASN A 179 33.14 9.84 -28.81
C ASN A 179 32.43 11.11 -29.25
N MET A 180 33.01 12.25 -28.89
CA MET A 180 32.43 13.56 -29.21
C MET A 180 32.38 13.83 -30.74
N ALA A 181 33.22 13.15 -31.55
CA ALA A 181 33.20 13.26 -32.99
C ALA A 181 32.10 12.43 -33.67
N ASN A 182 31.69 11.34 -33.02
CA ASN A 182 30.57 10.48 -33.46
C ASN A 182 29.77 10.00 -32.26
N PRO A 183 28.84 10.79 -31.72
CA PRO A 183 28.03 10.45 -30.55
C PRO A 183 27.22 9.19 -30.76
N ALA A 184 26.74 8.90 -31.99
CA ALA A 184 25.96 7.71 -32.29
C ALA A 184 26.74 6.40 -32.04
N ALA A 185 28.06 6.39 -32.21
CA ALA A 185 28.90 5.25 -31.92
C ALA A 185 28.97 4.90 -30.42
N SER A 186 28.49 5.78 -29.55
CA SER A 186 28.46 5.58 -28.10
C SER A 186 27.20 4.85 -27.61
N PHE A 187 26.29 4.50 -28.52
CA PHE A 187 25.06 3.79 -28.21
C PHE A 187 25.06 2.40 -28.85
N ASN A 188 24.49 1.43 -28.14
CA ASN A 188 23.99 0.21 -28.76
C ASN A 188 22.61 0.50 -29.32
N MET A 189 22.30 -0.04 -30.48
CA MET A 189 21.00 0.11 -31.14
C MET A 189 20.52 -1.23 -31.66
N ASP A 190 19.25 -1.51 -31.45
CA ASP A 190 18.56 -2.69 -32.00
C ASP A 190 17.09 -2.36 -32.28
N TYR A 191 16.36 -3.27 -32.89
CA TYR A 191 15.02 -3.07 -33.41
C TYR A 191 14.01 -4.00 -32.73
N LEU A 192 12.83 -3.44 -32.37
CA LEU A 192 11.69 -4.22 -31.91
C LEU A 192 10.51 -4.05 -32.87
N TYR A 193 9.86 -5.15 -33.16
CA TYR A 193 8.68 -5.20 -34.03
C TYR A 193 7.39 -5.32 -33.19
N SER A 194 6.24 -5.04 -33.84
CA SER A 194 4.95 -5.14 -33.17
C SER A 194 4.42 -6.56 -33.20
N PRO A 195 4.04 -7.14 -32.04
CA PRO A 195 3.30 -8.40 -32.02
C PRO A 195 1.80 -8.21 -32.26
N GLY A 196 1.34 -6.96 -32.46
CA GLY A 196 -0.07 -6.62 -32.67
C GLY A 196 -0.90 -6.49 -31.40
N VAL A 197 -0.24 -6.45 -30.25
CA VAL A 197 -0.84 -6.20 -28.93
C VAL A 197 -0.03 -5.16 -28.14
N VAL A 198 -0.70 -4.50 -27.24
CA VAL A 198 -0.15 -3.58 -26.25
C VAL A 198 -0.74 -3.93 -24.88
N PHE A 199 -0.15 -3.49 -23.78
CA PHE A 199 -0.74 -3.71 -22.48
C PHE A 199 -1.40 -2.44 -21.91
N VAL A 200 -2.41 -2.63 -21.07
CA VAL A 200 -3.17 -1.59 -20.39
C VAL A 200 -3.36 -1.99 -18.94
N VAL A 201 -2.71 -1.28 -18.02
CA VAL A 201 -2.79 -1.50 -16.57
C VAL A 201 -3.44 -0.34 -15.83
N ASN A 202 -3.79 0.74 -16.55
CA ASN A 202 -4.34 1.98 -16.02
C ASN A 202 -3.43 2.67 -15.00
N GLN A 203 -2.13 2.54 -15.18
CA GLN A 203 -1.11 3.24 -14.39
C GLN A 203 -0.09 3.88 -15.31
N GLN A 204 0.02 5.21 -15.24
CA GLN A 204 0.91 6.02 -16.07
C GLN A 204 2.37 5.54 -16.02
N LYS A 205 2.84 5.06 -14.88
CA LYS A 205 4.18 4.51 -14.72
C LYS A 205 4.46 3.37 -15.70
N TYR A 206 3.53 2.42 -15.82
CA TYR A 206 3.69 1.26 -16.70
C TYR A 206 3.22 1.57 -18.12
N ASP A 207 2.01 2.11 -18.26
CA ASP A 207 1.41 2.38 -19.57
C ASP A 207 2.15 3.43 -20.39
N GLY A 208 2.81 4.40 -19.70
CA GLY A 208 3.55 5.48 -20.33
C GLY A 208 5.05 5.26 -20.48
N GLN A 209 5.61 4.21 -19.85
CA GLN A 209 7.07 4.10 -19.79
C GLN A 209 7.63 2.71 -20.12
N TYR A 210 6.86 1.61 -20.04
CA TYR A 210 7.42 0.27 -20.17
C TYR A 210 7.21 -0.35 -21.55
N ILE A 211 8.23 -1.09 -21.98
CA ILE A 211 8.19 -1.98 -23.16
C ILE A 211 8.70 -3.35 -22.71
N LEU A 212 7.85 -4.37 -22.82
CA LEU A 212 8.22 -5.76 -22.57
C LEU A 212 8.88 -6.34 -23.82
N THR A 213 9.96 -7.08 -23.64
CA THR A 213 10.65 -7.80 -24.70
C THR A 213 11.30 -9.08 -24.14
N SER A 214 11.94 -9.87 -24.99
CA SER A 214 12.65 -11.06 -24.54
C SER A 214 13.90 -10.70 -23.72
N LEU A 215 14.22 -11.54 -22.72
CA LEU A 215 15.44 -11.38 -21.92
C LEU A 215 16.69 -11.44 -22.79
N ASP A 216 16.68 -12.28 -23.84
CA ASP A 216 17.80 -12.42 -24.77
C ASP A 216 18.04 -11.15 -25.60
N PHE A 217 16.97 -10.49 -26.04
CA PHE A 217 17.07 -9.17 -26.68
C PHE A 217 17.68 -8.13 -25.73
N ALA A 218 17.18 -8.04 -24.50
CA ALA A 218 17.69 -7.08 -23.53
C ALA A 218 19.17 -7.34 -23.19
N ARG A 219 19.57 -8.60 -23.05
CA ARG A 219 20.97 -8.97 -22.80
C ARG A 219 21.87 -8.59 -23.98
N ARG A 220 21.46 -8.87 -25.22
CA ARG A 220 22.22 -8.46 -26.40
C ARG A 220 22.39 -6.94 -26.48
N LEU A 221 21.31 -6.21 -26.30
CA LEU A 221 21.29 -4.75 -26.38
C LEU A 221 22.18 -4.09 -25.32
N LEU A 222 22.26 -4.68 -24.14
CA LEU A 222 23.01 -4.18 -22.98
C LEU A 222 24.45 -4.73 -22.86
N ASP A 223 24.89 -5.58 -23.77
CA ASP A 223 26.17 -6.30 -23.69
C ASP A 223 26.28 -7.10 -22.38
N TYR A 224 25.21 -7.82 -21.99
CA TYR A 224 25.17 -8.76 -20.90
C TYR A 224 25.08 -10.21 -21.40
N THR A 225 25.52 -11.16 -20.55
CA THR A 225 25.45 -12.60 -20.83
C THR A 225 24.49 -13.33 -19.91
N THR A 226 24.79 -13.35 -18.61
CA THR A 226 24.01 -14.05 -17.59
C THR A 226 23.41 -13.08 -16.56
N GLU A 227 23.80 -11.82 -16.67
CA GLU A 227 23.36 -10.80 -15.72
C GLU A 227 21.88 -10.46 -15.86
N VAL A 228 21.27 -10.11 -14.72
CA VAL A 228 19.89 -9.68 -14.58
C VAL A 228 19.79 -8.51 -13.60
N SER A 229 18.76 -7.70 -13.72
CA SER A 229 18.50 -6.62 -12.76
C SER A 229 17.66 -7.09 -11.57
N ALA A 230 16.81 -8.09 -11.77
CA ALA A 230 15.99 -8.68 -10.73
C ALA A 230 15.59 -10.12 -11.01
N ILE A 231 15.24 -10.81 -9.93
CA ILE A 231 14.51 -12.08 -9.95
C ILE A 231 13.12 -11.81 -9.41
N GLU A 232 12.12 -12.18 -10.16
CA GLU A 232 10.71 -12.03 -9.81
C GLU A 232 10.12 -13.39 -9.47
N LEU A 233 9.40 -13.48 -8.37
CA LEU A 233 8.92 -14.73 -7.79
C LEU A 233 7.40 -14.70 -7.59
N LYS A 234 6.79 -15.85 -7.90
CA LYS A 234 5.43 -16.21 -7.49
C LYS A 234 5.50 -17.40 -6.55
N LEU A 235 4.77 -17.33 -5.46
CA LEU A 235 4.72 -18.40 -4.46
C LEU A 235 3.55 -19.35 -4.73
N LYS A 236 3.69 -20.58 -4.27
CA LYS A 236 2.58 -21.54 -4.32
C LYS A 236 1.42 -21.06 -3.41
N PRO A 237 0.18 -21.30 -3.83
CA PRO A 237 -1.00 -20.95 -3.02
C PRO A 237 -0.91 -21.53 -1.60
N GLY A 238 -1.15 -20.66 -0.60
CA GLY A 238 -1.08 -21.02 0.81
C GLY A 238 0.29 -20.90 1.48
N SER A 239 1.33 -20.48 0.75
CA SER A 239 2.64 -20.18 1.35
C SER A 239 2.58 -18.87 2.15
N ASP A 240 3.23 -18.86 3.33
CA ASP A 240 3.41 -17.63 4.12
C ASP A 240 4.51 -16.77 3.49
N LEU A 241 4.13 -15.64 2.91
CA LEU A 241 5.04 -14.70 2.24
C LEU A 241 6.13 -14.19 3.19
N SER A 242 5.80 -13.91 4.45
CA SER A 242 6.76 -13.40 5.43
C SER A 242 7.82 -14.46 5.79
N PHE A 243 7.37 -15.69 5.94
CA PHE A 243 8.25 -16.83 6.20
C PHE A 243 9.18 -17.10 5.02
N VAL A 244 8.65 -17.13 3.79
CA VAL A 244 9.45 -17.37 2.58
C VAL A 244 10.44 -16.22 2.36
N LYS A 245 10.02 -14.98 2.54
CA LYS A 245 10.90 -13.80 2.44
C LYS A 245 12.07 -13.90 3.43
N ALA A 246 11.82 -14.28 4.69
CA ALA A 246 12.87 -14.46 5.68
C ALA A 246 13.83 -15.61 5.32
N LYS A 247 13.30 -16.71 4.75
CA LYS A 247 14.09 -17.85 4.28
C LYS A 247 15.01 -17.46 3.11
N ILE A 248 14.48 -16.73 2.11
CA ILE A 248 15.26 -16.19 0.98
C ILE A 248 16.33 -15.21 1.49
N LYS A 249 15.99 -14.32 2.42
CA LYS A 249 16.96 -13.37 2.99
C LYS A 249 18.13 -14.07 3.70
N LYS A 250 17.84 -15.18 4.39
CA LYS A 250 18.88 -15.99 5.04
C LYS A 250 19.82 -16.64 4.02
N GLU A 251 19.32 -17.09 2.88
CA GLU A 251 20.10 -17.72 1.82
C GLU A 251 20.97 -16.72 1.05
N LEU A 252 20.37 -15.55 0.69
CA LEU A 252 21.04 -14.54 -0.13
C LEU A 252 21.99 -13.63 0.66
N GLY A 253 21.80 -13.47 1.98
CA GLY A 253 22.58 -12.56 2.81
C GLY A 253 22.22 -11.09 2.57
N ASP A 254 23.16 -10.19 2.93
CA ASP A 254 22.93 -8.74 2.86
C ASP A 254 23.24 -8.13 1.50
N ASP A 255 23.83 -8.88 0.59
CA ASP A 255 24.11 -8.44 -0.77
C ASP A 255 22.84 -8.20 -1.59
N PHE A 256 21.71 -8.78 -1.16
CA PHE A 256 20.45 -8.71 -1.87
C PHE A 256 19.34 -8.08 -1.02
N VAL A 257 18.45 -7.38 -1.74
CA VAL A 257 17.23 -6.77 -1.19
C VAL A 257 16.03 -7.55 -1.71
N ILE A 258 15.19 -8.04 -0.81
CA ILE A 258 13.96 -8.75 -1.15
C ILE A 258 12.78 -7.85 -0.80
N ARG A 259 11.99 -7.49 -1.81
CA ARG A 259 10.82 -6.62 -1.66
C ARG A 259 9.55 -7.40 -1.98
N ASN A 260 8.54 -7.25 -1.14
CA ASN A 260 7.19 -7.69 -1.45
C ASN A 260 6.48 -6.65 -2.32
N ARG A 261 5.23 -6.90 -2.75
CA ARG A 261 4.45 -5.98 -3.61
C ARG A 261 4.38 -4.57 -3.04
N TYR A 262 4.11 -4.44 -1.73
CA TYR A 262 4.02 -3.14 -1.05
C TYR A 262 5.36 -2.40 -1.05
N GLU A 263 6.44 -3.10 -0.78
CA GLU A 263 7.79 -2.52 -0.71
C GLU A 263 8.39 -2.19 -2.09
N GLN A 264 7.86 -2.75 -3.17
CA GLN A 264 8.26 -2.41 -4.55
C GLN A 264 7.76 -1.03 -4.98
N GLN A 265 6.65 -0.59 -4.40
CA GLN A 265 6.07 0.75 -4.58
C GLN A 265 6.61 1.69 -3.49
N GLU A 266 7.92 1.97 -3.49
CA GLU A 266 8.62 2.70 -2.40
C GLU A 266 7.96 4.04 -2.05
N ASP A 267 7.53 4.81 -3.06
CA ASP A 267 6.89 6.10 -2.84
C ASP A 267 5.54 5.94 -2.13
N VAL A 268 4.74 4.97 -2.56
CA VAL A 268 3.43 4.67 -1.96
C VAL A 268 3.61 4.13 -0.55
N PHE A 269 4.57 3.23 -0.36
CA PHE A 269 4.88 2.66 0.95
C PHE A 269 5.32 3.73 1.96
N ARG A 270 6.20 4.65 1.54
CA ARG A 270 6.64 5.78 2.37
C ARG A 270 5.49 6.70 2.75
N ILE A 271 4.58 6.98 1.82
CA ILE A 271 3.36 7.77 2.11
C ILE A 271 2.50 7.03 3.13
N MET A 272 2.28 5.72 2.99
CA MET A 272 1.53 4.90 3.94
C MET A 272 2.15 4.89 5.35
N GLU A 273 3.48 4.80 5.47
CA GLU A 273 4.16 4.87 6.77
C GLU A 273 3.97 6.22 7.45
N ILE A 274 4.10 7.32 6.70
CA ILE A 274 3.87 8.67 7.21
C ILE A 274 2.41 8.84 7.63
N GLU A 275 1.45 8.40 6.82
CA GLU A 275 0.02 8.48 7.12
C GLU A 275 -0.34 7.67 8.37
N LYS A 276 0.23 6.48 8.53
CA LYS A 276 0.09 5.66 9.73
C LYS A 276 0.60 6.37 10.99
N LEU A 277 1.78 7.00 10.91
CA LEU A 277 2.35 7.76 12.01
C LEU A 277 1.46 8.96 12.37
N VAL A 278 1.00 9.71 11.39
CA VAL A 278 0.09 10.86 11.55
C VAL A 278 -1.23 10.40 12.17
N SER A 279 -1.81 9.31 11.69
CA SER A 279 -3.04 8.74 12.24
C SER A 279 -2.88 8.33 13.71
N TYR A 280 -1.78 7.69 14.10
CA TYR A 280 -1.50 7.37 15.50
C TYR A 280 -1.35 8.61 16.37
N LEU A 281 -0.73 9.66 15.85
CA LEU A 281 -0.61 10.95 16.56
C LEU A 281 -1.99 11.56 16.81
N PHE A 282 -2.85 11.63 15.79
CA PHE A 282 -4.22 12.13 15.95
C PHE A 282 -5.04 11.28 16.91
N LEU A 283 -4.99 9.95 16.81
CA LEU A 283 -5.68 9.06 17.75
C LEU A 283 -5.21 9.27 19.18
N THR A 284 -3.91 9.50 19.40
CA THR A 284 -3.35 9.81 20.71
C THR A 284 -3.89 11.14 21.24
N PHE A 285 -3.96 12.19 20.42
CA PHE A 285 -4.54 13.48 20.81
C PHE A 285 -6.02 13.35 21.19
N ILE A 286 -6.80 12.62 20.37
CA ILE A 286 -8.22 12.36 20.65
C ILE A 286 -8.38 11.64 21.99
N LEU A 287 -7.54 10.63 22.25
CA LEU A 287 -7.56 9.88 23.51
C LEU A 287 -7.23 10.79 24.72
N VAL A 288 -6.22 11.64 24.59
CA VAL A 288 -5.83 12.60 25.63
C VAL A 288 -6.98 13.57 25.93
N ILE A 289 -7.62 14.12 24.91
CA ILE A 289 -8.78 15.01 25.06
C ILE A 289 -9.94 14.27 25.76
N ALA A 290 -10.22 13.04 25.38
CA ALA A 290 -11.26 12.23 26.02
C ALA A 290 -10.93 11.98 27.50
N CYS A 291 -9.67 11.67 27.85
CA CYS A 291 -9.23 11.51 29.23
C CYS A 291 -9.44 12.80 30.06
N PHE A 292 -9.03 13.96 29.54
CA PHE A 292 -9.25 15.24 30.23
C PHE A 292 -10.74 15.58 30.42
N ASN A 293 -11.56 15.25 29.42
CA ASN A 293 -13.02 15.44 29.53
C ASN A 293 -13.60 14.59 30.68
N VAL A 294 -13.22 13.30 30.77
CA VAL A 294 -13.69 12.42 31.86
C VAL A 294 -13.16 12.88 33.19
N ILE A 295 -11.88 13.26 33.30
CA ILE A 295 -11.30 13.76 34.58
C ILE A 295 -11.99 15.04 35.02
N GLY A 296 -12.19 16.00 34.13
CA GLY A 296 -12.87 17.26 34.42
C GLY A 296 -14.30 17.04 34.90
N SER A 297 -15.02 16.17 34.23
CA SER A 297 -16.39 15.80 34.60
C SER A 297 -16.46 15.12 35.97
N LEU A 298 -15.61 14.11 36.22
CA LEU A 298 -15.57 13.43 37.50
C LEU A 298 -15.21 14.41 38.64
N SER A 299 -14.28 15.34 38.43
CA SER A 299 -13.88 16.31 39.41
C SER A 299 -15.06 17.22 39.79
N MET A 300 -15.81 17.72 38.80
CA MET A 300 -17.00 18.54 39.04
C MET A 300 -18.09 17.76 39.76
N LEU A 301 -18.29 16.51 39.38
CA LEU A 301 -19.31 15.63 39.98
C LEU A 301 -18.97 15.28 41.42
N ILE A 302 -17.70 15.07 41.77
CA ILE A 302 -17.25 14.91 43.18
C ILE A 302 -17.55 16.15 44.03
N LEU A 303 -17.30 17.36 43.49
CA LEU A 303 -17.56 18.60 44.17
C LEU A 303 -19.04 18.79 44.45
N ASP A 304 -19.90 18.48 43.47
CA ASP A 304 -21.35 18.64 43.59
C ASP A 304 -21.99 17.60 44.55
N LYS A 305 -21.38 16.42 44.67
CA LYS A 305 -21.80 15.32 45.55
C LYS A 305 -21.13 15.34 46.92
N LYS A 306 -20.48 16.41 47.31
CA LYS A 306 -19.74 16.53 48.58
C LYS A 306 -20.61 16.20 49.80
N GLU A 307 -21.85 16.70 49.84
CA GLU A 307 -22.79 16.45 50.97
C GLU A 307 -23.19 14.94 51.04
N ASP A 308 -23.42 14.31 49.89
CA ASP A 308 -23.72 12.90 49.82
C ASP A 308 -22.52 12.05 50.31
N VAL A 309 -21.28 12.46 49.96
CA VAL A 309 -20.04 11.81 50.41
C VAL A 309 -19.88 11.97 51.93
N ASP A 310 -20.12 13.16 52.49
CA ASP A 310 -20.03 13.39 53.93
C ASP A 310 -21.08 12.56 54.69
N THR A 311 -22.26 12.38 54.14
CA THR A 311 -23.29 11.50 54.68
C THR A 311 -22.85 10.03 54.69
N LEU A 312 -22.27 9.56 53.58
CA LEU A 312 -21.72 8.21 53.47
C LEU A 312 -20.59 7.96 54.50
N ARG A 313 -19.70 8.95 54.71
CA ARG A 313 -18.65 8.89 55.73
C ARG A 313 -19.20 8.80 57.15
N LYS A 314 -20.24 9.58 57.46
CA LYS A 314 -20.94 9.51 58.76
C LYS A 314 -21.62 8.14 58.98
N LEU A 315 -22.00 7.45 57.91
CA LEU A 315 -22.53 6.07 57.93
C LEU A 315 -21.44 4.99 58.00
N GLY A 316 -20.15 5.39 58.07
CA GLY A 316 -19.04 4.43 58.20
C GLY A 316 -18.35 4.05 56.88
N ALA A 317 -18.66 4.74 55.77
CA ALA A 317 -17.97 4.50 54.51
C ALA A 317 -16.50 4.98 54.56
N ASN A 318 -15.56 4.12 54.20
CA ASN A 318 -14.17 4.49 54.10
C ASN A 318 -13.85 5.15 52.73
N ASP A 319 -12.73 5.85 52.65
CA ASP A 319 -12.33 6.59 51.43
C ASP A 319 -12.18 5.68 50.21
N ARG A 320 -11.82 4.41 50.41
CA ARG A 320 -11.73 3.41 49.31
C ARG A 320 -13.11 3.10 48.71
N LEU A 321 -14.16 3.05 49.52
CA LEU A 321 -15.52 2.83 49.05
C LEU A 321 -16.00 4.02 48.22
N VAL A 322 -15.78 5.24 48.73
CA VAL A 322 -16.12 6.50 48.04
C VAL A 322 -15.39 6.59 46.69
N SER A 323 -14.09 6.35 46.70
CA SER A 323 -13.28 6.37 45.48
C SER A 323 -13.77 5.35 44.44
N ARG A 324 -14.15 4.13 44.84
CA ARG A 324 -14.72 3.12 43.96
C ARG A 324 -16.06 3.52 43.35
N ILE A 325 -16.91 4.26 44.07
CA ILE A 325 -18.19 4.74 43.55
C ILE A 325 -17.96 5.68 42.37
N PHE A 326 -17.09 6.69 42.51
CA PHE A 326 -16.77 7.59 41.41
C PHE A 326 -16.01 6.94 40.27
N LEU A 327 -15.13 5.98 40.58
CA LEU A 327 -14.47 5.20 39.53
C LEU A 327 -15.49 4.42 38.66
N PHE A 328 -16.45 3.73 39.28
CA PHE A 328 -17.52 3.04 38.55
C PHE A 328 -18.40 4.01 37.77
N GLU A 329 -18.64 5.22 38.28
CA GLU A 329 -19.40 6.24 37.59
C GLU A 329 -18.68 6.71 36.33
N GLY A 330 -17.35 6.98 36.41
CA GLY A 330 -16.51 7.31 35.25
C GLY A 330 -16.46 6.18 34.24
N CYS A 331 -16.33 4.93 34.70
CA CYS A 331 -16.40 3.76 33.81
C CYS A 331 -17.74 3.65 33.07
N MET A 332 -18.85 3.95 33.74
CA MET A 332 -20.18 3.92 33.11
C MET A 332 -20.33 5.05 32.09
N ILE A 333 -19.90 6.27 32.39
CA ILE A 333 -19.88 7.39 31.44
C ILE A 333 -19.08 7.01 30.19
N SER A 334 -17.87 6.48 30.38
CA SER A 334 -17.00 6.07 29.28
C SER A 334 -17.62 4.92 28.46
N PHE A 335 -18.23 3.94 29.11
CA PHE A 335 -18.86 2.82 28.46
C PHE A 335 -20.06 3.20 27.59
N TYR A 336 -20.97 4.02 28.13
CA TYR A 336 -22.10 4.52 27.34
C TYR A 336 -21.65 5.46 26.22
N GLY A 337 -20.70 6.34 26.51
CA GLY A 337 -20.10 7.21 25.49
C GLY A 337 -19.46 6.41 24.36
N ALA A 338 -18.67 5.37 24.67
CA ALA A 338 -18.04 4.51 23.68
C ALA A 338 -19.06 3.78 22.80
N ILE A 339 -20.13 3.19 23.39
CA ILE A 339 -21.17 2.52 22.62
C ILE A 339 -21.85 3.50 21.65
N ILE A 340 -22.23 4.67 22.13
CA ILE A 340 -22.88 5.69 21.31
C ILE A 340 -21.91 6.13 20.19
N GLY A 341 -20.63 6.36 20.54
CA GLY A 341 -19.61 6.74 19.57
C GLY A 341 -19.34 5.70 18.48
N ILE A 342 -19.29 4.42 18.84
CA ILE A 342 -19.17 3.31 17.88
C ILE A 342 -20.38 3.28 16.93
N VAL A 343 -21.59 3.34 17.47
CA VAL A 343 -22.82 3.31 16.66
C VAL A 343 -22.85 4.50 15.68
N LEU A 344 -22.55 5.70 16.15
CA LEU A 344 -22.50 6.90 15.31
C LEU A 344 -21.36 6.82 14.28
N GLY A 345 -20.19 6.34 14.66
CA GLY A 345 -19.05 6.16 13.76
C GLY A 345 -19.37 5.15 12.64
N LEU A 346 -19.93 3.99 13.00
CA LEU A 346 -20.34 2.99 12.02
C LEU A 346 -21.45 3.51 11.08
N LEU A 347 -22.39 4.29 11.61
CA LEU A 347 -23.44 4.90 10.81
C LEU A 347 -22.86 5.90 9.80
N LEU A 348 -21.93 6.76 10.23
CA LEU A 348 -21.23 7.68 9.31
C LEU A 348 -20.44 6.93 8.23
N CYS A 349 -19.71 5.89 8.61
CA CYS A 349 -18.98 5.05 7.64
C CYS A 349 -19.95 4.39 6.65
N TRP A 350 -21.08 3.88 7.13
CA TRP A 350 -22.11 3.29 6.26
C TRP A 350 -22.72 4.31 5.30
N VAL A 351 -23.04 5.52 5.77
CA VAL A 351 -23.52 6.63 4.91
C VAL A 351 -22.47 6.98 3.87
N GLN A 352 -21.19 7.06 4.26
CA GLN A 352 -20.12 7.34 3.32
C GLN A 352 -19.99 6.26 2.25
N MET A 353 -20.08 4.98 2.61
CA MET A 353 -20.01 3.86 1.65
C MET A 353 -21.20 3.85 0.69
N THR A 354 -22.40 4.24 1.17
CA THR A 354 -23.63 4.18 0.35
C THR A 354 -23.78 5.38 -0.55
N TYR A 355 -23.41 6.57 -0.09
CA TYR A 355 -23.66 7.83 -0.80
C TYR A 355 -22.41 8.50 -1.36
N GLY A 356 -21.21 8.04 -1.01
CA GLY A 356 -19.96 8.58 -1.52
C GLY A 356 -19.80 10.10 -1.30
N VAL A 357 -20.25 10.63 -0.15
CA VAL A 357 -20.32 12.08 0.13
C VAL A 357 -18.93 12.75 0.03
N ILE A 358 -17.88 12.01 0.39
CA ILE A 358 -16.49 12.43 0.24
C ILE A 358 -15.84 11.51 -0.79
N SER A 359 -15.75 11.94 -2.05
CA SER A 359 -14.93 11.25 -3.04
C SER A 359 -13.48 11.77 -2.92
N LEU A 360 -12.56 10.92 -2.54
CA LEU A 360 -11.12 11.19 -2.67
C LEU A 360 -10.82 11.22 -4.17
N GLY A 361 -10.70 12.40 -4.71
CA GLY A 361 -10.61 12.79 -6.10
C GLY A 361 -9.98 11.79 -7.06
N GLY A 362 -10.83 11.14 -7.82
CA GLY A 362 -10.55 10.41 -9.03
C GLY A 362 -11.79 10.54 -9.90
N GLY A 363 -11.81 11.55 -10.77
CA GLY A 363 -12.93 11.79 -11.63
C GLY A 363 -13.20 10.61 -12.55
N SER A 364 -14.21 9.81 -12.25
CA SER A 364 -14.95 9.12 -13.29
C SER A 364 -16.07 10.04 -13.73
N ALA A 365 -15.83 10.80 -14.75
CA ALA A 365 -16.91 11.35 -15.58
C ALA A 365 -17.65 10.16 -16.17
N ALA A 366 -18.78 9.79 -15.55
CA ALA A 366 -19.81 9.04 -16.22
C ALA A 366 -20.53 10.03 -17.14
N GLY A 367 -20.35 9.87 -18.42
CA GLY A 367 -21.08 10.46 -19.52
C GLY A 367 -21.28 9.40 -20.57
#